data_15458519ab8b0ead9ba388852a1f26b9
#
_entry.id   15458519ab8b0ead9ba388852a1f26b9
#
_cell.length_a   1.000
_cell.length_b   1.000
_cell.length_c   1.000
_cell.angle_alpha   90.00
_cell.angle_beta   90.00
_cell.angle_gamma   90.00
#
_symmetry.space_group_name_H-M   'P 1'
#
loop_
_entity.id
_entity.type
_entity.pdbx_description
1 polymer ?
#
loop_
_entity_poly.entity_id
_entity_poly.type
_entity_poly.pdbx_seq_one_letter_code
_entity_poly.pdbx_strand_id
1 'polypeptide(L)'
;NNISNVYTPGYNRELTILGQSRADAGVQVNDIQRQFNHYVASQLNAATSSSSALKTYENQISQIDNLLADREAGLAPLMQSFFSSLEDLAGAPSDPAARQGLLGSADTMTAQFRAFDGYLQDMQEGINGQIADEVTQINNATEQLATLNREIALARARSGKAPNSLLNQRDQLVAELSERMNLRLEIQDGKSYNISLPNGQPLVSGTNHYRLEAMESPSDPQRTVLGYKDSGGNLVALSEDTITGGTLGGLMTFRAETLDKTQNQIGQLAVSLVAGFNQQHRLGMDLNGDQGGDFFSIGQPKAYSHERNTGGVDVTSASFDSANLDQLRATDYTIRFDAAGDPQVTRNDNGRALTAGEFAWDFDGTVGELSFGGVTLIFDGQPVEGDRYQVQPVRRAAAEMNSNISDLDKIAAGSFMRSEGDMAIRNLRANDGALTTGSAYSLELAENGSLTVVPGGSPVTRNGEAFDPVTDTVVAGDTLEIDGIAFEVTALPNAGETASLEFGVASSGTGDNRNALAMQNLQDASLVAGRASLSQAYAGMVSDVGNRTNIVKVNLDARQG
;
A
#
# COMPACT_ATOMS: atom_id res chain seq x y z
N ASN A 1 12.98 38.69 38.00
CA ASN A 1 11.63 38.98 37.72
C ASN A 1 10.80 37.74 37.37
N ASN A 2 10.82 36.77 38.29
CA ASN A 2 10.07 35.51 38.15
C ASN A 2 8.56 35.73 38.09
N ILE A 3 8.04 36.72 38.83
CA ILE A 3 6.61 36.98 38.90
C ILE A 3 6.07 37.59 37.61
N SER A 4 6.79 38.56 37.02
CA SER A 4 6.36 39.22 35.77
C SER A 4 6.40 38.34 34.54
N ASN A 5 7.15 37.24 34.59
CA ASN A 5 7.37 36.35 33.45
C ASN A 5 6.80 34.92 33.64
N VAL A 6 5.94 34.73 34.64
CA VAL A 6 5.41 33.42 35.00
C VAL A 6 4.66 32.75 33.84
N TYR A 7 4.04 33.54 32.95
CA TYR A 7 3.31 33.07 31.77
C TYR A 7 4.06 33.31 30.46
N THR A 8 5.32 33.75 30.51
CA THR A 8 6.12 33.95 29.30
C THR A 8 6.63 32.60 28.80
N PRO A 9 6.29 32.17 27.57
CA PRO A 9 6.80 30.92 27.02
C PRO A 9 8.32 30.89 27.00
N GLY A 10 8.89 29.77 27.43
CA GLY A 10 10.36 29.60 27.49
C GLY A 10 11.07 30.25 28.65
N TYR A 11 10.35 30.97 29.51
CA TYR A 11 10.96 31.55 30.68
C TYR A 11 11.17 30.50 31.78
N ASN A 12 12.42 30.29 32.15
CA ASN A 12 12.80 29.43 33.27
C ASN A 12 12.95 30.23 34.55
N ARG A 13 12.38 29.76 35.63
CA ARG A 13 12.45 30.38 36.93
C ARG A 13 13.90 30.52 37.38
N GLU A 14 14.27 31.75 37.72
CA GLU A 14 15.57 32.08 38.31
C GLU A 14 15.52 31.92 39.82
N LEU A 15 16.39 31.05 40.36
CA LEU A 15 16.54 30.86 41.80
C LEU A 15 17.83 31.48 42.30
N THR A 16 17.68 32.37 43.27
CA THR A 16 18.83 32.90 44.01
C THR A 16 19.03 32.05 45.24
N ILE A 17 20.17 31.39 45.34
CA ILE A 17 20.54 30.60 46.52
C ILE A 17 21.23 31.53 47.50
N LEU A 18 20.52 31.81 48.61
CA LEU A 18 21.05 32.60 49.71
C LEU A 18 21.64 31.64 50.77
N GLY A 19 22.93 31.70 50.98
CA GLY A 19 23.60 30.90 52.02
C GLY A 19 25.03 31.37 52.21
N GLN A 20 25.52 31.33 53.48
CA GLN A 20 26.93 31.53 53.77
C GLN A 20 27.69 30.24 53.41
N SER A 21 28.02 30.09 52.18
CA SER A 21 28.87 28.98 51.76
C SER A 21 30.20 29.49 51.26
N ARG A 22 31.26 28.73 51.49
CA ARG A 22 32.53 28.98 50.81
C ARG A 22 32.26 29.01 49.31
N ALA A 23 32.96 29.86 48.57
CA ALA A 23 32.73 30.10 47.15
C ALA A 23 32.67 28.78 46.33
N ASP A 24 33.47 27.77 46.68
CA ASP A 24 33.50 26.47 45.99
C ASP A 24 32.25 25.64 46.25
N ALA A 25 31.66 25.68 47.46
CA ALA A 25 30.45 24.94 47.79
C ALA A 25 29.21 25.52 47.13
N GLY A 26 29.15 26.86 46.98
CA GLY A 26 28.08 27.54 46.27
C GLY A 26 28.07 27.25 44.75
N VAL A 27 29.24 27.16 44.14
CA VAL A 27 29.39 26.79 42.73
C VAL A 27 28.95 25.33 42.48
N GLN A 28 29.32 24.40 43.37
CA GLN A 28 28.92 22.99 43.27
C GLN A 28 27.40 22.80 43.38
N VAL A 29 26.76 23.49 44.32
CA VAL A 29 25.29 23.43 44.49
C VAL A 29 24.58 24.00 43.27
N ASN A 30 25.05 25.10 42.68
CA ASN A 30 24.51 25.67 41.47
C ASN A 30 24.63 24.72 40.27
N ASP A 31 25.76 24.03 40.11
CA ASP A 31 25.97 23.06 39.02
C ASP A 31 25.05 21.87 39.16
N ILE A 32 24.86 21.31 40.36
CA ILE A 32 23.92 20.22 40.63
C ILE A 32 22.49 20.65 40.30
N GLN A 33 22.08 21.84 40.67
CA GLN A 33 20.75 22.36 40.40
C GLN A 33 20.50 22.56 38.90
N ARG A 34 21.48 23.07 38.14
CA ARG A 34 21.40 23.14 36.68
C ARG A 34 21.28 21.78 36.04
N GLN A 35 22.04 20.79 36.45
CA GLN A 35 21.95 19.41 35.96
C GLN A 35 20.57 18.84 36.23
N PHE A 36 19.99 19.04 37.39
CA PHE A 36 18.64 18.60 37.72
C PHE A 36 17.60 19.28 36.85
N ASN A 37 17.69 20.62 36.64
CA ASN A 37 16.77 21.36 35.78
C ASN A 37 16.87 20.92 34.32
N HIS A 38 18.06 20.63 33.81
CA HIS A 38 18.25 20.07 32.47
C HIS A 38 17.67 18.69 32.34
N TYR A 39 17.78 17.85 33.36
CA TYR A 39 17.16 16.54 33.38
C TYR A 39 15.64 16.63 33.30
N VAL A 40 15.02 17.48 34.12
CA VAL A 40 13.57 17.73 34.11
C VAL A 40 13.12 18.29 32.76
N ALA A 41 13.84 19.26 32.21
CA ALA A 41 13.55 19.84 30.90
C ALA A 41 13.64 18.79 29.78
N SER A 42 14.66 17.92 29.84
CA SER A 42 14.82 16.81 28.88
C SER A 42 13.64 15.83 28.97
N GLN A 43 13.18 15.49 30.17
CA GLN A 43 12.02 14.63 30.36
C GLN A 43 10.74 15.29 29.81
N LEU A 44 10.55 16.58 30.05
CA LEU A 44 9.41 17.34 29.55
C LEU A 44 9.43 17.40 28.02
N ASN A 45 10.59 17.67 27.41
CA ASN A 45 10.75 17.73 25.97
C ASN A 45 10.47 16.37 25.31
N ALA A 46 10.92 15.27 25.92
CA ALA A 46 10.63 13.93 25.44
C ALA A 46 9.12 13.62 25.52
N ALA A 47 8.46 14.00 26.60
CA ALA A 47 7.01 13.85 26.74
C ALA A 47 6.24 14.69 25.74
N THR A 48 6.66 15.93 25.50
CA THR A 48 6.07 16.83 24.50
C THR A 48 6.23 16.26 23.08
N SER A 49 7.40 15.77 22.74
CA SER A 49 7.68 15.12 21.45
C SER A 49 6.75 13.93 21.21
N SER A 50 6.60 13.06 22.21
CA SER A 50 5.73 11.90 22.15
C SER A 50 4.26 12.28 22.04
N SER A 51 3.80 13.26 22.82
CA SER A 51 2.42 13.77 22.80
C SER A 51 2.08 14.42 21.46
N SER A 52 3.00 15.23 20.91
CA SER A 52 2.81 15.88 19.60
C SER A 52 2.70 14.85 18.46
N ALA A 53 3.50 13.79 18.50
CA ALA A 53 3.40 12.71 17.52
C ALA A 53 2.05 11.99 17.58
N LEU A 54 1.58 11.65 18.78
CA LEU A 54 0.28 10.99 18.97
C LEU A 54 -0.88 11.88 18.56
N LYS A 55 -0.83 13.16 18.88
CA LYS A 55 -1.88 14.13 18.50
C LYS A 55 -1.95 14.29 16.98
N THR A 56 -0.82 14.37 16.31
CA THR A 56 -0.75 14.44 14.86
C THR A 56 -1.30 13.18 14.21
N TYR A 57 -0.93 12.02 14.73
CA TYR A 57 -1.44 10.74 14.28
C TYR A 57 -2.96 10.66 14.45
N GLU A 58 -3.47 11.03 15.62
CA GLU A 58 -4.92 11.05 15.89
C GLU A 58 -5.68 11.95 14.93
N ASN A 59 -5.18 13.16 14.68
CA ASN A 59 -5.81 14.11 13.76
C ASN A 59 -5.91 13.53 12.33
N GLN A 60 -4.88 12.82 11.90
CA GLN A 60 -4.87 12.20 10.57
C GLN A 60 -5.77 10.98 10.47
N ILE A 61 -5.67 10.04 11.42
CA ILE A 61 -6.43 8.80 11.37
C ILE A 61 -7.92 9.03 11.55
N SER A 62 -8.31 10.04 12.32
CA SER A 62 -9.72 10.40 12.52
C SER A 62 -10.41 10.76 11.20
N GLN A 63 -9.70 11.36 10.26
CA GLN A 63 -10.22 11.67 8.93
C GLN A 63 -10.55 10.40 8.15
N ILE A 64 -9.67 9.40 8.20
CA ILE A 64 -9.91 8.10 7.55
C ILE A 64 -11.04 7.35 8.26
N ASP A 65 -11.03 7.32 9.59
CA ASP A 65 -12.06 6.64 10.37
C ASP A 65 -13.45 7.20 10.07
N ASN A 66 -13.59 8.52 10.02
CA ASN A 66 -14.86 9.18 9.68
C ASN A 66 -15.29 8.86 8.24
N LEU A 67 -14.36 8.81 7.30
CA LEU A 67 -14.66 8.47 5.91
C LEU A 67 -15.18 7.03 5.79
N LEU A 68 -14.51 6.07 6.44
CA LEU A 68 -14.87 4.65 6.38
C LEU A 68 -16.13 4.32 7.17
N ALA A 69 -16.40 5.04 8.25
CA ALA A 69 -17.57 4.83 9.10
C ALA A 69 -18.84 5.48 8.54
N ASP A 70 -18.74 6.34 7.53
CA ASP A 70 -19.90 6.98 6.90
C ASP A 70 -20.71 5.93 6.13
N ARG A 71 -21.90 5.64 6.63
CA ARG A 71 -22.80 4.63 6.05
C ARG A 71 -23.41 5.10 4.71
N GLU A 72 -23.56 6.39 4.50
CA GLU A 72 -24.16 6.95 3.29
C GLU A 72 -23.15 7.04 2.14
N ALA A 73 -21.89 7.36 2.46
CA ALA A 73 -20.79 7.50 1.51
C ALA A 73 -19.90 6.24 1.40
N GLY A 74 -20.21 5.19 2.17
CA GLY A 74 -19.41 3.97 2.24
C GLY A 74 -19.48 3.09 0.99
N LEU A 75 -18.45 2.28 0.76
CA LEU A 75 -18.39 1.33 -0.33
C LEU A 75 -19.34 0.13 -0.16
N ALA A 76 -19.60 -0.28 1.09
CA ALA A 76 -20.42 -1.44 1.38
C ALA A 76 -21.83 -1.37 0.81
N PRO A 77 -22.60 -0.27 0.99
CA PRO A 77 -23.92 -0.15 0.38
C PRO A 77 -23.89 -0.18 -1.15
N LEU A 78 -22.86 0.39 -1.77
CA LEU A 78 -22.75 0.44 -3.23
C LEU A 78 -22.38 -0.91 -3.81
N MET A 79 -21.52 -1.69 -3.15
CA MET A 79 -21.23 -3.07 -3.53
C MET A 79 -22.49 -3.94 -3.39
N GLN A 80 -23.24 -3.77 -2.31
CA GLN A 80 -24.51 -4.48 -2.11
C GLN A 80 -25.53 -4.13 -3.21
N SER A 81 -25.67 -2.86 -3.56
CA SER A 81 -26.57 -2.41 -4.64
C SER A 81 -26.18 -3.00 -5.98
N PHE A 82 -24.87 -3.10 -6.25
CA PHE A 82 -24.37 -3.71 -7.48
C PHE A 82 -24.78 -5.19 -7.56
N PHE A 83 -24.56 -5.96 -6.50
CA PHE A 83 -24.97 -7.38 -6.49
C PHE A 83 -26.48 -7.56 -6.49
N SER A 84 -27.26 -6.64 -5.91
CA SER A 84 -28.71 -6.63 -6.02
C SER A 84 -29.18 -6.39 -7.45
N SER A 85 -28.46 -5.54 -8.19
CA SER A 85 -28.73 -5.34 -9.62
C SER A 85 -28.45 -6.59 -10.46
N LEU A 86 -27.49 -7.42 -10.06
CA LEU A 86 -27.24 -8.72 -10.68
C LEU A 86 -28.38 -9.70 -10.40
N GLU A 87 -28.96 -9.67 -9.21
CA GLU A 87 -30.14 -10.46 -8.88
C GLU A 87 -31.32 -10.06 -9.77
N ASP A 88 -31.57 -8.75 -9.95
CA ASP A 88 -32.60 -8.26 -10.86
C ASP A 88 -32.35 -8.71 -12.31
N LEU A 89 -31.09 -8.64 -12.76
CA LEU A 89 -30.70 -9.15 -14.08
C LEU A 89 -30.96 -10.65 -14.22
N ALA A 90 -30.65 -11.43 -13.21
CA ALA A 90 -30.89 -12.87 -13.21
C ALA A 90 -32.39 -13.22 -13.30
N GLY A 91 -33.23 -12.37 -12.71
CA GLY A 91 -34.70 -12.50 -12.80
C GLY A 91 -35.28 -12.12 -14.16
N ALA A 92 -34.59 -11.26 -14.92
CA ALA A 92 -35.04 -10.76 -16.23
C ALA A 92 -33.82 -10.47 -17.15
N PRO A 93 -33.12 -11.53 -17.62
CA PRO A 93 -31.81 -11.37 -18.25
C PRO A 93 -31.84 -10.64 -19.60
N SER A 94 -32.99 -10.56 -20.26
CA SER A 94 -33.15 -9.83 -21.53
C SER A 94 -33.82 -8.47 -21.37
N ASP A 95 -34.22 -8.09 -20.16
CA ASP A 95 -34.89 -6.82 -19.90
C ASP A 95 -33.89 -5.65 -19.97
N PRO A 96 -34.11 -4.67 -20.89
CA PRO A 96 -33.25 -3.49 -20.97
C PRO A 96 -33.19 -2.68 -19.67
N ALA A 97 -34.29 -2.61 -18.91
CA ALA A 97 -34.32 -1.89 -17.64
C ALA A 97 -33.42 -2.54 -16.58
N ALA A 98 -33.43 -3.87 -16.48
CA ALA A 98 -32.54 -4.60 -15.59
C ALA A 98 -31.07 -4.44 -15.98
N ARG A 99 -30.77 -4.47 -17.25
CA ARG A 99 -29.40 -4.28 -17.80
C ARG A 99 -28.91 -2.85 -17.55
N GLN A 100 -29.77 -1.86 -17.77
CA GLN A 100 -29.43 -0.45 -17.47
C GLN A 100 -29.21 -0.25 -15.98
N GLY A 101 -30.02 -0.86 -15.14
CA GLY A 101 -29.86 -0.82 -13.68
C GLY A 101 -28.52 -1.38 -13.22
N LEU A 102 -28.05 -2.46 -13.83
CA LEU A 102 -26.73 -3.03 -13.53
C LEU A 102 -25.61 -2.06 -13.93
N LEU A 103 -25.65 -1.48 -15.12
CA LEU A 103 -24.63 -0.52 -15.55
C LEU A 103 -24.63 0.73 -14.67
N GLY A 104 -25.80 1.23 -14.29
CA GLY A 104 -25.91 2.38 -13.39
C GLY A 104 -25.31 2.10 -12.01
N SER A 105 -25.59 0.94 -11.43
CA SER A 105 -24.99 0.51 -10.15
C SER A 105 -23.49 0.34 -10.26
N ALA A 106 -23.00 -0.22 -11.37
CA ALA A 106 -21.58 -0.37 -11.64
C ALA A 106 -20.87 0.98 -11.74
N ASP A 107 -21.46 1.94 -12.44
CA ASP A 107 -20.89 3.29 -12.58
C ASP A 107 -20.84 4.02 -11.23
N THR A 108 -21.88 3.93 -10.43
CA THR A 108 -21.92 4.54 -9.10
C THR A 108 -20.86 3.91 -8.18
N MET A 109 -20.75 2.60 -8.19
CA MET A 109 -19.77 1.88 -7.38
C MET A 109 -18.33 2.23 -7.77
N THR A 110 -18.01 2.19 -9.07
CA THR A 110 -16.66 2.52 -9.54
C THR A 110 -16.29 3.96 -9.27
N ALA A 111 -17.25 4.89 -9.42
CA ALA A 111 -17.04 6.29 -9.07
C ALA A 111 -16.69 6.48 -7.59
N GLN A 112 -17.32 5.71 -6.71
CA GLN A 112 -17.02 5.79 -5.27
C GLN A 112 -15.64 5.21 -4.94
N PHE A 113 -15.23 4.11 -5.57
CA PHE A 113 -13.86 3.60 -5.44
C PHE A 113 -12.83 4.65 -5.87
N ARG A 114 -13.07 5.32 -7.00
CA ARG A 114 -12.19 6.41 -7.46
C ARG A 114 -12.16 7.57 -6.47
N ALA A 115 -13.30 7.93 -5.89
CA ALA A 115 -13.40 9.00 -4.90
C ALA A 115 -12.63 8.67 -3.62
N PHE A 116 -12.74 7.43 -3.12
CA PHE A 116 -11.95 6.97 -1.97
C PHE A 116 -10.45 7.02 -2.24
N ASP A 117 -10.04 6.51 -3.39
CA ASP A 117 -8.62 6.59 -3.78
C ASP A 117 -8.15 8.04 -3.86
N GLY A 118 -8.94 8.90 -4.49
CA GLY A 118 -8.63 10.33 -4.61
C GLY A 118 -8.48 11.01 -3.26
N TYR A 119 -9.36 10.71 -2.32
CA TYR A 119 -9.27 11.23 -0.96
C TYR A 119 -7.99 10.81 -0.25
N LEU A 120 -7.64 9.51 -0.32
CA LEU A 120 -6.43 8.98 0.31
C LEU A 120 -5.17 9.51 -0.39
N GLN A 121 -5.21 9.69 -1.69
CA GLN A 121 -4.10 10.27 -2.44
C GLN A 121 -3.90 11.75 -2.09
N ASP A 122 -4.97 12.50 -1.92
CA ASP A 122 -4.91 13.89 -1.45
C ASP A 122 -4.28 13.96 -0.06
N MET A 123 -4.56 13.00 0.82
CA MET A 123 -3.88 12.90 2.12
C MET A 123 -2.38 12.63 1.96
N GLN A 124 -1.97 11.77 1.02
CA GLN A 124 -0.55 11.53 0.72
C GLN A 124 0.15 12.82 0.28
N GLU A 125 -0.46 13.56 -0.63
CA GLU A 125 0.07 14.84 -1.10
C GLU A 125 0.08 15.89 0.01
N GLY A 126 -0.95 15.92 0.84
CA GLY A 126 -1.04 16.81 1.99
C GLY A 126 0.07 16.54 3.01
N ILE A 127 0.35 15.28 3.28
CA ILE A 127 1.45 14.88 4.17
C ILE A 127 2.80 15.29 3.57
N ASN A 128 3.02 15.11 2.27
CA ASN A 128 4.23 15.57 1.60
C ASN A 128 4.45 17.08 1.83
N GLY A 129 3.39 17.88 1.69
CA GLY A 129 3.44 19.32 1.95
C GLY A 129 3.71 19.66 3.40
N GLN A 130 3.09 18.97 4.34
CA GLN A 130 3.31 19.16 5.77
C GLN A 130 4.73 18.78 6.19
N ILE A 131 5.29 17.71 5.61
CA ILE A 131 6.69 17.33 5.85
C ILE A 131 7.63 18.45 5.39
N ALA A 132 7.41 19.01 4.21
CA ALA A 132 8.21 20.12 3.69
C ALA A 132 8.12 21.35 4.60
N ASP A 133 6.93 21.68 5.10
CA ASP A 133 6.72 22.79 6.02
C ASP A 133 7.44 22.56 7.36
N GLU A 134 7.36 21.35 7.91
CA GLU A 134 8.07 20.99 9.14
C GLU A 134 9.59 21.09 8.98
N VAL A 135 10.13 20.65 7.85
CA VAL A 135 11.55 20.77 7.54
C VAL A 135 11.99 22.25 7.53
N THR A 136 11.20 23.12 6.91
CA THR A 136 11.47 24.55 6.90
C THR A 136 11.51 25.12 8.32
N GLN A 137 10.55 24.75 9.16
CA GLN A 137 10.51 25.23 10.56
C GLN A 137 11.68 24.69 11.38
N ILE A 138 12.05 23.44 11.19
CA ILE A 138 13.20 22.83 11.86
C ILE A 138 14.49 23.55 11.45
N ASN A 139 14.68 23.80 10.16
CA ASN A 139 15.87 24.51 9.67
C ASN A 139 15.96 25.93 10.23
N ASN A 140 14.84 26.65 10.31
CA ASN A 140 14.81 27.98 10.92
C ASN A 140 15.21 27.93 12.40
N ALA A 141 14.69 26.95 13.14
CA ALA A 141 15.00 26.80 14.57
C ALA A 141 16.46 26.39 14.81
N THR A 142 17.02 25.51 14.01
CA THR A 142 18.43 25.09 14.14
C THR A 142 19.40 26.21 13.78
N GLU A 143 19.07 27.01 12.77
CA GLU A 143 19.85 28.21 12.43
C GLU A 143 19.85 29.21 13.56
N GLN A 144 18.68 29.52 14.14
CA GLN A 144 18.55 30.42 15.29
C GLN A 144 19.31 29.88 16.50
N LEU A 145 19.27 28.55 16.74
CA LEU A 145 19.99 27.95 17.86
C LEU A 145 21.51 28.10 17.69
N ALA A 146 22.04 27.89 16.49
CA ALA A 146 23.46 28.13 16.20
C ALA A 146 23.85 29.59 16.43
N THR A 147 23.00 30.53 16.03
CA THR A 147 23.19 31.98 16.29
C THR A 147 23.19 32.28 17.78
N LEU A 148 22.25 31.71 18.55
CA LEU A 148 22.22 31.90 20.01
C LEU A 148 23.44 31.29 20.71
N ASN A 149 23.94 30.15 20.25
CA ASN A 149 25.18 29.57 20.75
C ASN A 149 26.34 30.58 20.58
N ARG A 150 26.39 31.26 19.43
CA ARG A 150 27.41 32.29 19.17
C ARG A 150 27.24 33.50 20.09
N GLU A 151 26.03 34.02 20.19
CA GLU A 151 25.75 35.20 21.04
C GLU A 151 26.04 34.93 22.52
N ILE A 152 25.67 33.73 23.00
CA ILE A 152 25.96 33.29 24.37
C ILE A 152 27.48 33.19 24.60
N ALA A 153 28.21 32.61 23.66
CA ALA A 153 29.66 32.48 23.74
C ALA A 153 30.34 33.85 23.77
N LEU A 154 29.89 34.79 22.94
CA LEU A 154 30.40 36.17 22.93
C LEU A 154 30.08 36.89 24.24
N ALA A 155 28.88 36.78 24.79
CA ALA A 155 28.49 37.37 26.05
C ALA A 155 29.35 36.84 27.21
N ARG A 156 29.61 35.53 27.25
CA ARG A 156 30.51 34.92 28.26
C ARG A 156 31.93 35.38 28.11
N ALA A 157 32.43 35.60 26.90
CA ALA A 157 33.77 36.10 26.65
C ALA A 157 33.93 37.57 27.13
N ARG A 158 32.88 38.37 27.04
CA ARG A 158 32.90 39.78 27.42
C ARG A 158 32.74 40.01 28.92
N SER A 159 31.82 39.28 29.56
CA SER A 159 31.39 39.54 30.93
C SER A 159 31.52 38.35 31.87
N GLY A 160 31.97 37.18 31.39
CA GLY A 160 32.05 35.95 32.15
C GLY A 160 30.72 35.26 32.38
N LYS A 161 29.60 35.85 32.02
CA LYS A 161 28.25 35.33 32.20
C LYS A 161 27.41 35.56 30.96
N ALA A 162 26.52 34.59 30.65
CA ALA A 162 25.50 34.75 29.64
C ALA A 162 24.23 35.36 30.25
N PRO A 163 23.56 36.33 29.57
CA PRO A 163 22.26 36.83 30.01
C PRO A 163 21.22 35.71 30.08
N ASN A 164 20.40 35.70 31.13
CA ASN A 164 19.33 34.72 31.30
C ASN A 164 18.31 34.75 30.16
N SER A 165 18.08 35.91 29.56
CA SER A 165 17.19 36.04 28.41
C SER A 165 17.65 35.22 27.20
N LEU A 166 18.95 35.18 26.93
CA LEU A 166 19.52 34.36 25.84
C LEU A 166 19.43 32.87 26.16
N LEU A 167 19.70 32.49 27.41
CA LEU A 167 19.58 31.10 27.85
C LEU A 167 18.14 30.60 27.77
N ASN A 168 17.17 31.46 28.13
CA ASN A 168 15.74 31.14 28.04
C ASN A 168 15.29 31.00 26.58
N GLN A 169 15.76 31.87 25.69
CA GLN A 169 15.48 31.75 24.25
C GLN A 169 16.02 30.42 23.68
N ARG A 170 17.23 30.03 24.10
CA ARG A 170 17.84 28.79 23.68
C ARG A 170 17.02 27.58 24.14
N ASP A 171 16.58 27.55 25.39
CA ASP A 171 15.75 26.49 25.94
C ASP A 171 14.38 26.43 25.25
N GLN A 172 13.82 27.60 24.91
CA GLN A 172 12.55 27.66 24.14
C GLN A 172 12.70 27.07 22.75
N LEU A 173 13.80 27.33 22.04
CA LEU A 173 14.04 26.74 20.73
C LEU A 173 14.18 25.21 20.79
N VAL A 174 14.85 24.70 21.82
CA VAL A 174 14.96 23.24 22.03
C VAL A 174 13.59 22.64 22.29
N ALA A 175 12.74 23.29 23.07
CA ALA A 175 11.36 22.85 23.30
C ALA A 175 10.54 22.84 22.00
N GLU A 176 10.64 23.88 21.19
CA GLU A 176 9.99 23.95 19.87
C GLU A 176 10.45 22.82 18.93
N LEU A 177 11.75 22.56 18.88
CA LEU A 177 12.29 21.45 18.09
C LEU A 177 11.75 20.10 18.56
N SER A 178 11.58 19.92 19.88
CA SER A 178 11.02 18.70 20.46
C SER A 178 9.55 18.47 20.08
N GLU A 179 8.79 19.54 19.86
CA GLU A 179 7.42 19.44 19.34
C GLU A 179 7.39 18.97 17.88
N ARG A 180 8.46 19.20 17.12
CA ARG A 180 8.52 18.88 15.68
C ARG A 180 9.08 17.51 15.38
N MET A 181 10.09 17.08 16.15
CA MET A 181 10.67 15.75 16.01
C MET A 181 11.49 15.37 17.23
N ASN A 182 11.79 14.07 17.36
CA ASN A 182 12.66 13.56 18.40
C ASN A 182 14.12 13.85 18.03
N LEU A 183 14.83 14.55 18.93
CA LEU A 183 16.20 15.00 18.73
C LEU A 183 17.05 14.67 19.95
N ARG A 184 18.34 14.53 19.75
CA ARG A 184 19.33 14.42 20.83
C ARG A 184 19.95 15.76 21.10
N LEU A 185 19.87 16.21 22.35
CA LEU A 185 20.57 17.37 22.85
C LEU A 185 21.83 16.91 23.60
N GLU A 186 22.98 17.40 23.17
CA GLU A 186 24.25 17.27 23.88
C GLU A 186 24.74 18.64 24.30
N ILE A 187 25.12 18.80 25.56
CA ILE A 187 25.70 20.05 26.09
C ILE A 187 27.20 19.85 26.14
N GLN A 188 27.92 20.50 25.22
CA GLN A 188 29.36 20.40 25.11
C GLN A 188 30.03 21.36 26.11
N ASP A 189 30.94 20.83 26.93
CA ASP A 189 31.67 21.58 27.93
C ASP A 189 30.76 22.37 28.88
N GLY A 190 29.52 21.91 29.10
CA GLY A 190 28.51 22.55 29.90
C GLY A 190 27.98 23.87 29.35
N LYS A 191 28.29 24.21 28.10
CA LYS A 191 28.06 25.56 27.55
C LYS A 191 27.34 25.60 26.22
N SER A 192 27.72 24.77 25.27
CA SER A 192 27.21 24.81 23.91
C SER A 192 26.19 23.70 23.68
N TYR A 193 25.04 24.04 23.12
CA TYR A 193 24.00 23.10 22.78
C TYR A 193 24.25 22.54 21.39
N ASN A 194 24.47 21.23 21.31
CA ASN A 194 24.56 20.50 20.06
C ASN A 194 23.30 19.67 19.88
N ILE A 195 22.73 19.69 18.70
CA ILE A 195 21.53 18.95 18.34
C ILE A 195 21.88 17.96 17.23
N SER A 196 21.45 16.72 17.41
CA SER A 196 21.59 15.67 16.40
C SER A 196 20.31 14.86 16.27
N LEU A 197 20.16 14.19 15.12
CA LEU A 197 19.14 13.17 14.92
C LEU A 197 19.48 11.93 15.76
N PRO A 198 18.50 11.05 16.05
CA PRO A 198 18.74 9.80 16.79
C PRO A 198 19.82 8.90 16.16
N ASN A 199 20.03 9.00 14.83
CA ASN A 199 21.08 8.25 14.12
C ASN A 199 22.48 8.89 14.22
N GLY A 200 22.60 10.01 14.94
CA GLY A 200 23.86 10.73 15.12
C GLY A 200 24.15 11.83 14.10
N GLN A 201 23.33 12.00 13.08
CA GLN A 201 23.49 13.09 12.09
C GLN A 201 23.35 14.46 12.80
N PRO A 202 24.39 15.34 12.76
CA PRO A 202 24.32 16.64 13.45
C PRO A 202 23.40 17.61 12.71
N LEU A 203 22.65 18.41 13.46
CA LEU A 203 21.89 19.56 12.97
C LEU A 203 22.45 20.87 13.47
N VAL A 204 22.95 20.89 14.71
CA VAL A 204 23.68 22.02 15.31
C VAL A 204 24.93 21.48 15.99
N SER A 205 26.07 22.00 15.63
CA SER A 205 27.36 21.71 16.27
C SER A 205 28.06 23.01 16.59
N GLY A 206 27.95 23.46 17.85
CA GLY A 206 28.46 24.76 18.25
C GLY A 206 27.75 25.89 17.53
N THR A 207 28.52 26.66 16.72
CA THR A 207 28.00 27.77 15.91
C THR A 207 27.62 27.37 14.48
N ASN A 208 27.81 26.10 14.12
CA ASN A 208 27.48 25.59 12.82
C ASN A 208 26.12 24.91 12.83
N HIS A 209 25.37 25.06 11.76
CA HIS A 209 24.11 24.34 11.57
C HIS A 209 24.12 23.59 10.23
N TYR A 210 23.35 22.52 10.16
CA TYR A 210 23.24 21.66 8.98
C TYR A 210 21.76 21.53 8.63
N ARG A 211 21.44 21.79 7.36
CA ARG A 211 20.06 21.80 6.91
C ARG A 211 19.57 20.39 6.62
N LEU A 212 18.30 20.14 6.96
CA LEU A 212 17.54 19.03 6.41
C LEU A 212 16.92 19.45 5.08
N GLU A 213 16.70 18.49 4.22
CA GLU A 213 16.02 18.72 2.94
C GLU A 213 14.76 17.86 2.87
N ALA A 214 13.66 18.45 2.38
CA ALA A 214 12.52 17.67 1.93
C ALA A 214 12.80 17.28 0.49
N MET A 215 12.87 15.98 0.23
CA MET A 215 13.30 15.46 -1.08
C MET A 215 12.35 14.35 -1.55
N GLU A 216 12.36 14.08 -2.85
CA GLU A 216 11.69 12.90 -3.39
C GLU A 216 12.38 11.64 -2.89
N SER A 217 11.60 10.62 -2.52
CA SER A 217 12.18 9.33 -2.17
C SER A 217 12.92 8.74 -3.37
N PRO A 218 14.14 8.23 -3.20
CA PRO A 218 14.86 7.56 -4.29
C PRO A 218 14.16 6.32 -4.83
N SER A 219 13.23 5.76 -4.06
CA SER A 219 12.46 4.57 -4.43
C SER A 219 11.07 4.89 -4.97
N ASP A 220 10.53 6.08 -4.67
CA ASP A 220 9.17 6.48 -5.06
C ASP A 220 9.13 8.00 -5.29
N PRO A 221 9.08 8.46 -6.54
CA PRO A 221 9.13 9.88 -6.85
C PRO A 221 7.90 10.68 -6.38
N GLN A 222 6.81 10.02 -6.00
CA GLN A 222 5.61 10.67 -5.48
C GLN A 222 5.63 10.86 -3.96
N ARG A 223 6.67 10.38 -3.29
CA ARG A 223 6.79 10.35 -1.84
C ARG A 223 7.89 11.29 -1.37
N THR A 224 7.56 12.24 -0.51
CA THR A 224 8.53 13.13 0.12
C THR A 224 9.11 12.47 1.37
N VAL A 225 10.43 12.48 1.46
CA VAL A 225 11.21 12.00 2.60
C VAL A 225 12.18 13.08 3.05
N LEU A 226 12.83 12.87 4.19
CA LEU A 226 13.89 13.75 4.67
C LEU A 226 15.22 13.30 4.10
N GLY A 227 16.09 14.26 3.84
CA GLY A 227 17.46 14.03 3.45
C GLY A 227 18.38 15.10 3.99
N TYR A 228 19.66 14.92 3.77
CA TYR A 228 20.71 15.87 4.10
C TYR A 228 21.81 15.79 3.04
N LYS A 229 22.61 16.84 2.95
CA LYS A 229 23.81 16.83 2.09
C LYS A 229 24.98 16.26 2.87
N ASP A 230 25.66 15.29 2.29
CA ASP A 230 26.88 14.73 2.85
C ASP A 230 28.07 15.70 2.64
N SER A 231 29.28 15.30 3.09
CA SER A 231 30.48 16.10 2.94
C SER A 231 30.88 16.38 1.49
N GLY A 232 30.44 15.53 0.55
CA GLY A 232 30.64 15.71 -0.89
C GLY A 232 29.58 16.53 -1.59
N GLY A 233 28.61 17.08 -0.83
CA GLY A 233 27.49 17.84 -1.37
C GLY A 233 26.39 17.00 -2.00
N ASN A 234 26.43 15.66 -1.85
CA ASN A 234 25.43 14.76 -2.37
C ASN A 234 24.23 14.68 -1.41
N LEU A 235 23.03 14.69 -1.99
CA LEU A 235 21.80 14.56 -1.24
C LEU A 235 21.56 13.09 -0.87
N VAL A 236 21.47 12.81 0.42
CA VAL A 236 21.29 11.46 0.99
C VAL A 236 19.93 11.40 1.67
N ALA A 237 19.09 10.44 1.27
CA ALA A 237 17.80 10.20 1.91
C ALA A 237 17.99 9.52 3.27
N LEU A 238 17.26 10.00 4.27
CA LEU A 238 17.14 9.33 5.57
C LEU A 238 16.04 8.27 5.48
N SER A 239 16.27 7.14 6.13
CA SER A 239 15.22 6.13 6.29
C SER A 239 14.06 6.71 7.10
N GLU A 240 12.82 6.43 6.66
CA GLU A 240 11.63 6.98 7.30
C GLU A 240 11.49 6.60 8.78
N ASP A 241 11.92 5.41 9.15
CA ASP A 241 11.89 4.90 10.52
C ASP A 241 12.89 5.60 11.45
N THR A 242 13.85 6.34 10.92
CA THR A 242 14.77 7.20 11.70
C THR A 242 14.04 8.40 12.30
N ILE A 243 12.96 8.85 11.68
CA ILE A 243 12.21 10.04 12.08
C ILE A 243 11.08 9.62 13.02
N THR A 244 11.27 9.92 14.28
CA THR A 244 10.32 9.60 15.36
C THR A 244 10.00 10.85 16.17
N GLY A 245 8.88 10.83 16.87
CA GLY A 245 8.47 11.90 17.77
C GLY A 245 8.09 13.20 17.07
N GLY A 246 7.42 14.06 17.79
CA GLY A 246 6.94 15.34 17.29
C GLY A 246 5.92 15.22 16.16
N THR A 247 5.52 16.35 15.63
CA THR A 247 4.60 16.43 14.49
C THR A 247 5.13 15.65 13.28
N LEU A 248 6.41 15.81 12.98
CA LEU A 248 7.04 15.15 11.84
C LEU A 248 7.05 13.63 11.99
N GLY A 249 7.42 13.14 13.18
CA GLY A 249 7.38 11.70 13.48
C GLY A 249 5.96 11.14 13.42
N GLY A 250 4.97 11.89 13.88
CA GLY A 250 3.55 11.52 13.79
C GLY A 250 3.06 11.40 12.36
N LEU A 251 3.45 12.32 11.48
CA LEU A 251 3.15 12.27 10.05
C LEU A 251 3.78 11.04 9.38
N MET A 252 5.05 10.80 9.64
CA MET A 252 5.79 9.68 9.06
C MET A 252 5.22 8.33 9.51
N THR A 253 4.94 8.19 10.80
CA THR A 253 4.38 6.97 11.38
C THR A 253 2.96 6.70 10.87
N PHE A 254 2.11 7.73 10.84
CA PHE A 254 0.76 7.61 10.28
C PHE A 254 0.80 7.18 8.82
N ARG A 255 1.64 7.81 8.00
CA ARG A 255 1.76 7.47 6.59
C ARG A 255 2.15 6.01 6.38
N ALA A 256 3.19 5.56 7.08
CA ALA A 256 3.71 4.20 6.93
C ALA A 256 2.77 3.12 7.49
N GLU A 257 2.19 3.37 8.67
CA GLU A 257 1.39 2.35 9.38
C GLU A 257 -0.06 2.30 8.94
N THR A 258 -0.65 3.45 8.58
CA THR A 258 -2.10 3.56 8.37
C THR A 258 -2.46 3.98 6.96
N LEU A 259 -1.91 5.07 6.44
CA LEU A 259 -2.32 5.61 5.14
C LEU A 259 -1.94 4.68 3.99
N ASP A 260 -0.68 4.23 3.96
CA ASP A 260 -0.20 3.28 2.96
C ASP A 260 -1.01 1.98 3.02
N LYS A 261 -1.25 1.48 4.23
CA LYS A 261 -2.04 0.26 4.45
C LYS A 261 -3.47 0.41 3.96
N THR A 262 -4.13 1.51 4.30
CA THR A 262 -5.54 1.75 3.90
C THR A 262 -5.66 1.89 2.38
N GLN A 263 -4.76 2.63 1.76
CA GLN A 263 -4.69 2.77 0.31
C GLN A 263 -4.51 1.41 -0.37
N ASN A 264 -3.61 0.58 0.15
CA ASN A 264 -3.39 -0.78 -0.35
C ASN A 264 -4.60 -1.69 -0.12
N GLN A 265 -5.31 -1.55 0.99
CA GLN A 265 -6.52 -2.34 1.27
C GLN A 265 -7.66 -2.00 0.31
N ILE A 266 -7.89 -0.71 0.05
CA ILE A 266 -8.88 -0.26 -0.96
C ILE A 266 -8.49 -0.76 -2.34
N GLY A 267 -7.21 -0.66 -2.70
CA GLY A 267 -6.70 -1.16 -3.98
C GLY A 267 -6.85 -2.66 -4.12
N GLN A 268 -6.54 -3.43 -3.09
CA GLN A 268 -6.74 -4.88 -3.08
C GLN A 268 -8.22 -5.25 -3.25
N LEU A 269 -9.11 -4.55 -2.56
CA LEU A 269 -10.55 -4.74 -2.68
C LEU A 269 -11.02 -4.50 -4.12
N ALA A 270 -10.59 -3.39 -4.72
CA ALA A 270 -10.92 -3.01 -6.10
C ALA A 270 -10.42 -4.05 -7.10
N VAL A 271 -9.17 -4.48 -7.00
CA VAL A 271 -8.59 -5.49 -7.90
C VAL A 271 -9.30 -6.83 -7.74
N SER A 272 -9.58 -7.24 -6.52
CA SER A 272 -10.25 -8.51 -6.22
C SER A 272 -11.66 -8.55 -6.82
N LEU A 273 -12.39 -7.45 -6.71
CA LEU A 273 -13.72 -7.33 -7.33
C LEU A 273 -13.63 -7.36 -8.84
N VAL A 274 -12.80 -6.51 -9.42
CA VAL A 274 -12.67 -6.36 -10.89
C VAL A 274 -12.18 -7.66 -11.53
N ALA A 275 -11.12 -8.23 -11.00
CA ALA A 275 -10.53 -9.44 -11.58
C ALA A 275 -11.45 -10.64 -11.45
N GLY A 276 -12.07 -10.82 -10.29
CA GLY A 276 -13.03 -11.92 -10.06
C GLY A 276 -14.27 -11.76 -10.93
N PHE A 277 -14.79 -10.55 -11.04
CA PHE A 277 -15.96 -10.28 -11.86
C PHE A 277 -15.66 -10.42 -13.36
N ASN A 278 -14.57 -9.88 -13.84
CA ASN A 278 -14.17 -10.00 -15.25
C ASN A 278 -13.96 -11.45 -15.65
N GLN A 279 -13.31 -12.24 -14.79
CA GLN A 279 -13.11 -13.66 -15.03
C GLN A 279 -14.44 -14.39 -15.23
N GLN A 280 -15.43 -14.11 -14.37
CA GLN A 280 -16.74 -14.72 -14.48
C GLN A 280 -17.52 -14.18 -15.68
N HIS A 281 -17.42 -12.89 -15.98
CA HIS A 281 -18.11 -12.29 -17.12
C HIS A 281 -17.63 -12.87 -18.46
N ARG A 282 -16.33 -13.18 -18.58
CA ARG A 282 -15.77 -13.84 -19.76
C ARG A 282 -16.28 -15.27 -19.96
N LEU A 283 -16.82 -15.89 -18.93
CA LEU A 283 -17.43 -17.22 -19.01
C LEU A 283 -18.89 -17.16 -19.47
N GLY A 284 -19.38 -15.97 -19.76
CA GLY A 284 -20.75 -15.75 -20.19
C GLY A 284 -20.88 -15.45 -21.68
N MET A 285 -22.12 -15.47 -22.12
CA MET A 285 -22.54 -15.15 -23.49
C MET A 285 -23.50 -13.97 -23.43
N ASP A 286 -23.27 -12.97 -24.27
CA ASP A 286 -24.12 -11.78 -24.37
C ASP A 286 -25.36 -12.02 -25.26
N LEU A 287 -26.18 -11.00 -25.45
CA LEU A 287 -27.41 -11.09 -26.27
C LEU A 287 -27.11 -11.28 -27.77
N ASN A 288 -25.90 -10.96 -28.21
CA ASN A 288 -25.47 -11.14 -29.59
C ASN A 288 -24.91 -12.55 -29.87
N GLY A 289 -24.81 -13.38 -28.83
CA GLY A 289 -24.19 -14.68 -28.92
C GLY A 289 -22.67 -14.69 -28.81
N ASP A 290 -22.07 -13.54 -28.43
CA ASP A 290 -20.63 -13.39 -28.26
C ASP A 290 -20.20 -13.64 -26.82
N GLN A 291 -18.93 -14.06 -26.64
CA GLN A 291 -18.32 -14.18 -25.33
C GLN A 291 -18.28 -12.82 -24.61
N GLY A 292 -18.52 -12.83 -23.30
CA GLY A 292 -18.36 -11.64 -22.48
C GLY A 292 -16.90 -11.15 -22.47
N GLY A 293 -16.72 -9.84 -22.64
CA GLY A 293 -15.41 -9.18 -22.44
C GLY A 293 -15.18 -8.76 -21.00
N ASP A 294 -14.20 -7.91 -20.78
CA ASP A 294 -13.97 -7.31 -19.46
C ASP A 294 -15.10 -6.35 -19.12
N PHE A 295 -15.77 -6.60 -18.01
CA PHE A 295 -16.84 -5.72 -17.53
C PHE A 295 -16.29 -4.45 -16.93
N PHE A 296 -15.18 -4.57 -16.19
CA PHE A 296 -14.49 -3.46 -15.53
C PHE A 296 -13.06 -3.30 -16.02
N SER A 297 -12.53 -2.09 -15.90
CA SER A 297 -11.10 -1.80 -15.97
C SER A 297 -10.56 -1.43 -14.59
N ILE A 298 -9.25 -1.63 -14.42
CA ILE A 298 -8.54 -1.39 -13.15
C ILE A 298 -7.14 -0.85 -13.45
N GLY A 299 -6.58 -0.08 -12.51
CA GLY A 299 -5.20 0.36 -12.60
C GLY A 299 -4.22 -0.81 -12.42
N GLN A 300 -3.20 -0.83 -13.26
CA GLN A 300 -2.17 -1.87 -13.24
C GLN A 300 -1.14 -1.62 -12.13
N PRO A 301 -0.38 -2.64 -11.70
CA PRO A 301 0.72 -2.45 -10.75
C PRO A 301 1.73 -1.41 -11.23
N LYS A 302 2.34 -0.70 -10.28
CA LYS A 302 3.41 0.27 -10.54
C LYS A 302 4.72 -0.28 -10.02
N ALA A 303 5.80 -0.05 -10.76
CA ALA A 303 7.14 -0.41 -10.36
C ALA A 303 8.08 0.77 -10.62
N TYR A 304 8.93 1.07 -9.64
CA TYR A 304 9.88 2.17 -9.71
C TYR A 304 11.29 1.65 -9.52
N SER A 305 12.21 2.05 -10.41
CA SER A 305 13.63 1.80 -10.25
C SER A 305 14.21 2.76 -9.21
N HIS A 306 15.07 2.28 -8.33
CA HIS A 306 15.79 3.14 -7.40
C HIS A 306 16.75 4.06 -8.16
N GLU A 307 16.83 5.33 -7.74
CA GLU A 307 17.68 6.35 -8.37
C GLU A 307 19.15 5.94 -8.48
N ARG A 308 19.64 5.14 -7.54
CA ARG A 308 21.03 4.72 -7.45
C ARG A 308 21.33 3.40 -8.15
N ASN A 309 20.38 2.82 -8.88
CA ASN A 309 20.65 1.63 -9.68
C ASN A 309 21.73 1.90 -10.72
N THR A 310 22.64 0.97 -10.90
CA THR A 310 23.78 1.09 -11.80
C THR A 310 23.66 0.25 -13.06
N GLY A 311 22.76 -0.74 -13.06
CA GLY A 311 22.58 -1.66 -14.18
C GLY A 311 21.83 -1.11 -15.38
N GLY A 312 21.12 0.03 -15.22
CA GLY A 312 20.33 0.62 -16.30
C GLY A 312 19.14 -0.22 -16.74
N VAL A 313 18.68 -1.14 -15.89
CA VAL A 313 17.57 -2.06 -16.18
C VAL A 313 16.29 -1.51 -15.56
N ASP A 314 15.27 -1.34 -16.39
CA ASP A 314 13.96 -0.87 -15.96
C ASP A 314 12.89 -1.97 -16.07
N VAL A 315 11.82 -1.83 -15.31
CA VAL A 315 10.62 -2.62 -15.46
C VAL A 315 9.80 -2.02 -16.60
N THR A 316 9.64 -2.77 -17.68
CA THR A 316 8.93 -2.31 -18.88
C THR A 316 7.45 -2.66 -18.85
N SER A 317 7.05 -3.65 -18.05
CA SER A 317 5.67 -4.09 -17.92
C SER A 317 5.43 -4.60 -16.51
N ALA A 318 4.31 -4.19 -15.94
CA ALA A 318 3.79 -4.71 -14.67
C ALA A 318 2.31 -5.02 -14.85
N SER A 319 1.91 -6.23 -14.52
CA SER A 319 0.54 -6.70 -14.71
C SER A 319 0.13 -7.64 -13.58
N PHE A 320 -1.19 -7.85 -13.44
CA PHE A 320 -1.70 -8.86 -12.51
C PHE A 320 -1.57 -10.25 -13.13
N ASP A 321 -1.18 -11.20 -12.30
CA ASP A 321 -1.16 -12.63 -12.65
C ASP A 321 -2.50 -13.23 -12.32
N SER A 322 -3.37 -13.38 -13.33
CA SER A 322 -4.74 -13.83 -13.18
C SER A 322 -4.86 -15.24 -12.60
N ALA A 323 -3.83 -16.06 -12.74
CA ALA A 323 -3.79 -17.42 -12.18
C ALA A 323 -3.53 -17.43 -10.67
N ASN A 324 -2.95 -16.38 -10.12
CA ASN A 324 -2.46 -16.32 -8.74
C ASN A 324 -2.96 -15.09 -7.98
N LEU A 325 -4.17 -14.61 -8.27
CA LEU A 325 -4.77 -13.47 -7.60
C LEU A 325 -5.07 -13.74 -6.12
N ASP A 326 -5.18 -15.00 -5.72
CA ASP A 326 -5.29 -15.41 -4.32
C ASP A 326 -4.04 -15.05 -3.50
N GLN A 327 -2.90 -14.84 -4.16
CA GLN A 327 -1.65 -14.40 -3.53
C GLN A 327 -1.54 -12.89 -3.39
N LEU A 328 -2.46 -12.12 -3.96
CA LEU A 328 -2.46 -10.66 -3.90
C LEU A 328 -2.66 -10.18 -2.47
N ARG A 329 -1.75 -9.33 -1.98
CA ARG A 329 -1.77 -8.79 -0.63
C ARG A 329 -1.84 -7.27 -0.66
N ALA A 330 -2.37 -6.69 0.41
CA ALA A 330 -2.47 -5.24 0.59
C ALA A 330 -1.14 -4.67 1.09
N THR A 331 -0.11 -4.77 0.31
CA THR A 331 1.24 -4.30 0.64
C THR A 331 2.02 -3.91 -0.60
N ASP A 332 3.05 -3.11 -0.39
CA ASP A 332 4.09 -2.89 -1.38
C ASP A 332 5.23 -3.89 -1.17
N TYR A 333 6.10 -4.00 -2.17
CA TYR A 333 7.26 -4.88 -2.13
C TYR A 333 8.52 -4.13 -2.52
N THR A 334 9.64 -4.52 -1.91
CA THR A 334 10.97 -4.10 -2.31
C THR A 334 11.70 -5.28 -2.93
N ILE A 335 12.28 -5.07 -4.10
CA ILE A 335 13.07 -6.08 -4.81
C ILE A 335 14.51 -5.59 -4.81
N ARG A 336 15.43 -6.47 -4.42
CA ARG A 336 16.86 -6.24 -4.50
C ARG A 336 17.53 -7.42 -5.18
N PHE A 337 18.39 -7.15 -6.16
CA PHE A 337 19.15 -8.21 -6.86
C PHE A 337 20.48 -8.46 -6.17
N ASP A 338 20.83 -9.74 -6.05
CA ASP A 338 22.10 -10.19 -5.46
C ASP A 338 23.19 -10.35 -6.53
N ALA A 339 24.40 -10.76 -6.08
CA ALA A 339 25.54 -10.97 -6.97
C ALA A 339 25.32 -12.12 -7.96
N ALA A 340 24.48 -13.09 -7.64
CA ALA A 340 24.13 -14.20 -8.52
C ALA A 340 23.10 -13.83 -9.58
N GLY A 341 22.56 -12.61 -9.54
CA GLY A 341 21.53 -12.15 -10.46
C GLY A 341 20.13 -12.55 -10.05
N ASP A 342 19.93 -13.02 -8.82
CA ASP A 342 18.65 -13.44 -8.30
C ASP A 342 17.97 -12.32 -7.50
N PRO A 343 16.66 -12.16 -7.63
CA PRO A 343 15.92 -11.18 -6.86
C PRO A 343 15.67 -11.65 -5.44
N GLN A 344 15.73 -10.72 -4.50
CA GLN A 344 15.23 -10.88 -3.14
C GLN A 344 14.01 -9.98 -3.01
N VAL A 345 12.85 -10.57 -2.75
CA VAL A 345 11.57 -9.87 -2.67
C VAL A 345 11.13 -9.80 -1.21
N THR A 346 10.89 -8.59 -0.72
CA THR A 346 10.51 -8.35 0.67
C THR A 346 9.19 -7.60 0.72
N ARG A 347 8.26 -8.05 1.57
CA ARG A 347 7.03 -7.31 1.87
C ARG A 347 7.34 -6.10 2.72
N ASN A 348 6.83 -4.94 2.33
CA ASN A 348 7.09 -3.71 3.09
C ASN A 348 6.26 -3.60 4.37
N ASP A 349 5.10 -4.27 4.44
CA ASP A 349 4.21 -4.19 5.61
C ASP A 349 4.76 -4.90 6.85
N ASN A 350 5.49 -5.98 6.68
CA ASN A 350 6.02 -6.79 7.79
C ASN A 350 7.52 -7.09 7.71
N GLY A 351 8.19 -6.64 6.66
CA GLY A 351 9.62 -6.88 6.44
C GLY A 351 9.98 -8.31 6.10
N ARG A 352 8.99 -9.18 5.82
CA ARG A 352 9.22 -10.59 5.52
C ARG A 352 9.73 -10.78 4.10
N ALA A 353 10.85 -11.47 3.96
CA ALA A 353 11.35 -11.91 2.67
C ALA A 353 10.53 -13.09 2.15
N LEU A 354 10.20 -13.08 0.85
CA LEU A 354 9.56 -14.22 0.20
C LEU A 354 10.56 -15.38 0.06
N THR A 355 10.06 -16.59 0.26
CA THR A 355 10.85 -17.81 0.05
C THR A 355 10.94 -18.16 -1.43
N ALA A 356 11.85 -19.05 -1.80
CA ALA A 356 12.08 -19.46 -3.20
C ALA A 356 10.83 -20.02 -3.89
N GLY A 357 9.89 -20.62 -3.13
CA GLY A 357 8.63 -21.13 -3.68
C GLY A 357 7.53 -20.07 -3.85
N GLU A 358 7.72 -18.87 -3.31
CA GLU A 358 6.73 -17.78 -3.35
C GLU A 358 6.97 -16.80 -4.51
N PHE A 359 8.06 -16.92 -5.23
CA PHE A 359 8.35 -16.15 -6.43
C PHE A 359 9.03 -17.01 -7.49
N ALA A 360 8.96 -16.56 -8.74
CA ALA A 360 9.65 -17.19 -9.86
C ALA A 360 10.38 -16.12 -10.67
N TRP A 361 11.66 -16.33 -10.88
CA TRP A 361 12.53 -15.48 -11.70
C TRP A 361 13.10 -16.27 -12.85
N ASP A 362 13.00 -15.73 -14.06
CA ASP A 362 13.59 -16.27 -15.27
C ASP A 362 14.18 -15.15 -16.12
N PHE A 363 15.44 -15.28 -16.48
CA PHE A 363 16.11 -14.39 -17.42
C PHE A 363 16.55 -15.17 -18.65
N ASP A 364 16.01 -14.82 -19.82
CA ASP A 364 16.21 -15.55 -21.07
C ASP A 364 17.43 -15.05 -21.87
N GLY A 365 18.25 -14.16 -21.32
CA GLY A 365 19.37 -13.51 -21.97
C GLY A 365 19.04 -12.14 -22.56
N THR A 366 17.76 -11.76 -22.64
CA THR A 366 17.29 -10.47 -23.16
C THR A 366 16.35 -9.79 -22.17
N VAL A 367 15.33 -10.48 -21.70
CA VAL A 367 14.35 -9.98 -20.76
C VAL A 367 14.28 -10.87 -19.54
N GLY A 368 13.99 -10.26 -18.39
CA GLY A 368 13.73 -10.96 -17.15
C GLY A 368 12.25 -10.93 -16.80
N GLU A 369 11.72 -12.03 -16.31
CA GLU A 369 10.35 -12.13 -15.82
C GLU A 369 10.34 -12.53 -14.36
N LEU A 370 9.68 -11.72 -13.53
CA LEU A 370 9.51 -11.97 -12.11
C LEU A 370 8.03 -12.03 -11.77
N SER A 371 7.60 -13.17 -11.21
CA SER A 371 6.23 -13.35 -10.75
C SER A 371 6.21 -13.60 -9.25
N PHE A 372 5.39 -12.87 -8.51
CA PHE A 372 5.20 -13.01 -7.07
C PHE A 372 3.92 -12.29 -6.66
N GLY A 373 3.29 -12.73 -5.59
CA GLY A 373 2.21 -11.99 -4.95
C GLY A 373 1.06 -11.57 -5.85
N GLY A 374 0.76 -12.34 -6.90
CA GLY A 374 -0.30 -12.04 -7.86
C GLY A 374 0.07 -11.03 -8.94
N VAL A 375 1.36 -10.68 -9.09
CA VAL A 375 1.85 -9.76 -10.13
C VAL A 375 2.95 -10.39 -10.96
N THR A 376 3.10 -9.90 -12.19
CA THR A 376 4.19 -10.26 -13.10
C THR A 376 4.87 -9.00 -13.58
N LEU A 377 6.20 -8.96 -13.43
CA LEU A 377 7.05 -7.86 -13.87
C LEU A 377 7.96 -8.33 -14.99
N ILE A 378 8.11 -7.49 -16.02
CA ILE A 378 9.06 -7.71 -17.11
C ILE A 378 10.17 -6.66 -17.00
N PHE A 379 11.41 -7.14 -16.90
CA PHE A 379 12.62 -6.32 -16.88
C PHE A 379 13.26 -6.33 -18.26
N ASP A 380 13.79 -5.18 -18.70
CA ASP A 380 14.44 -5.07 -20.01
C ASP A 380 15.89 -5.55 -20.03
N GLY A 381 16.32 -6.28 -19.03
CA GLY A 381 17.66 -6.84 -18.90
C GLY A 381 17.82 -7.58 -17.57
N GLN A 382 19.08 -7.95 -17.28
CA GLN A 382 19.47 -8.53 -15.99
C GLN A 382 19.96 -7.43 -15.07
N PRO A 383 19.24 -7.14 -13.98
CA PRO A 383 19.72 -6.19 -12.98
C PRO A 383 21.03 -6.67 -12.34
N VAL A 384 21.88 -5.72 -11.96
CA VAL A 384 23.16 -6.02 -11.31
C VAL A 384 23.04 -6.02 -9.79
N GLU A 385 24.06 -6.52 -9.10
CA GLU A 385 24.10 -6.57 -7.64
C GLU A 385 23.79 -5.21 -7.02
N GLY A 386 22.84 -5.18 -6.10
CA GLY A 386 22.43 -4.00 -5.37
C GLY A 386 21.36 -3.16 -6.05
N ASP A 387 21.01 -3.44 -7.30
CA ASP A 387 19.88 -2.77 -7.94
C ASP A 387 18.58 -3.06 -7.20
N ARG A 388 17.77 -2.01 -7.00
CA ARG A 388 16.54 -2.06 -6.21
C ARG A 388 15.35 -1.55 -6.99
N TYR A 389 14.18 -2.12 -6.69
CA TYR A 389 12.92 -1.72 -7.29
C TYR A 389 11.84 -1.71 -6.21
N GLN A 390 10.97 -0.69 -6.26
CA GLN A 390 9.78 -0.60 -5.42
C GLN A 390 8.58 -1.00 -6.26
N VAL A 391 7.78 -1.94 -5.78
CA VAL A 391 6.56 -2.39 -6.47
C VAL A 391 5.35 -2.08 -5.62
N GLN A 392 4.39 -1.41 -6.23
CA GLN A 392 3.09 -1.09 -5.64
C GLN A 392 2.01 -1.82 -6.45
N PRO A 393 1.65 -3.05 -6.05
CA PRO A 393 0.70 -3.86 -6.82
C PRO A 393 -0.68 -3.24 -6.92
N VAL A 394 -1.18 -2.66 -5.84
CA VAL A 394 -2.59 -2.27 -5.75
C VAL A 394 -2.81 -0.83 -5.31
N ARG A 395 -1.77 -0.11 -4.93
CA ARG A 395 -1.90 1.19 -4.24
C ARG A 395 -2.82 2.17 -4.95
N ARG A 396 -2.70 2.29 -6.26
CA ARG A 396 -3.49 3.22 -7.08
C ARG A 396 -4.45 2.50 -8.04
N ALA A 397 -4.71 1.22 -7.81
CA ALA A 397 -5.60 0.45 -8.68
C ALA A 397 -7.01 1.05 -8.77
N ALA A 398 -7.56 1.50 -7.65
CA ALA A 398 -8.90 2.08 -7.60
C ALA A 398 -9.03 3.41 -8.34
N ALA A 399 -7.92 4.14 -8.56
CA ALA A 399 -7.92 5.40 -9.30
C ALA A 399 -8.40 5.24 -10.75
N GLU A 400 -8.17 4.09 -11.34
CA GLU A 400 -8.50 3.78 -12.75
C GLU A 400 -9.61 2.73 -12.86
N MET A 401 -10.37 2.51 -11.81
CA MET A 401 -11.51 1.59 -11.82
C MET A 401 -12.69 2.21 -12.57
N ASN A 402 -13.11 1.57 -13.65
CA ASN A 402 -14.22 2.02 -14.49
C ASN A 402 -15.02 0.83 -15.00
N SER A 403 -16.27 1.09 -15.40
CA SER A 403 -17.05 0.17 -16.20
C SER A 403 -16.62 0.28 -17.67
N ASN A 404 -16.40 -0.87 -18.34
CA ASN A 404 -16.01 -0.93 -19.75
C ASN A 404 -17.20 -1.14 -20.70
N ILE A 405 -18.38 -1.43 -20.17
CA ILE A 405 -19.54 -1.78 -20.98
C ILE A 405 -20.49 -0.58 -21.02
N SER A 406 -20.77 -0.09 -22.21
CA SER A 406 -21.79 0.95 -22.47
C SER A 406 -23.00 0.41 -23.24
N ASP A 407 -22.82 -0.68 -23.99
CA ASP A 407 -23.88 -1.36 -24.73
C ASP A 407 -24.54 -2.43 -23.87
N LEU A 408 -25.82 -2.28 -23.61
CA LEU A 408 -26.61 -3.20 -22.77
C LEU A 408 -26.56 -4.63 -23.28
N ASP A 409 -26.50 -4.83 -24.61
CA ASP A 409 -26.50 -6.16 -25.24
C ASP A 409 -25.20 -6.93 -24.99
N LYS A 410 -24.13 -6.23 -24.59
CA LYS A 410 -22.83 -6.84 -24.30
C LYS A 410 -22.69 -7.39 -22.89
N ILE A 411 -23.68 -7.23 -22.04
CA ILE A 411 -23.70 -7.86 -20.73
C ILE A 411 -23.90 -9.37 -20.93
N ALA A 412 -22.95 -10.18 -20.47
CA ALA A 412 -22.94 -11.62 -20.66
C ALA A 412 -23.69 -12.34 -19.54
N ALA A 413 -25.00 -12.29 -19.58
CA ALA A 413 -25.88 -12.90 -18.57
C ALA A 413 -26.06 -14.40 -18.79
N GLY A 414 -25.94 -14.89 -20.00
CA GLY A 414 -26.02 -16.32 -20.34
C GLY A 414 -24.67 -17.02 -20.18
N SER A 415 -24.69 -18.34 -20.14
CA SER A 415 -23.47 -19.15 -20.08
C SER A 415 -23.01 -19.58 -21.48
N PHE A 416 -21.70 -19.49 -21.75
CA PHE A 416 -21.12 -20.02 -22.98
C PHE A 416 -20.52 -21.42 -22.81
N MET A 417 -20.59 -22.00 -21.62
CA MET A 417 -20.09 -23.32 -21.29
C MET A 417 -21.22 -24.23 -20.82
N ARG A 418 -21.20 -25.48 -21.26
CA ARG A 418 -22.07 -26.54 -20.77
C ARG A 418 -21.21 -27.72 -20.32
N SER A 419 -21.49 -28.26 -19.14
CA SER A 419 -20.83 -29.47 -18.63
C SER A 419 -21.85 -30.59 -18.42
N GLU A 420 -21.47 -31.83 -18.73
CA GLU A 420 -22.24 -33.03 -18.48
C GLU A 420 -21.32 -34.12 -17.90
N GLY A 421 -21.86 -34.94 -16.99
CA GLY A 421 -21.13 -36.03 -16.34
C GLY A 421 -20.34 -35.57 -15.10
N ASP A 422 -19.78 -36.58 -14.41
CA ASP A 422 -19.02 -36.37 -13.18
C ASP A 422 -17.55 -36.07 -13.50
N MET A 423 -17.20 -34.82 -13.41
CA MET A 423 -15.83 -34.32 -13.49
C MET A 423 -15.72 -33.10 -12.62
N ALA A 424 -14.66 -32.97 -11.86
CA ALA A 424 -14.39 -31.76 -11.08
C ALA A 424 -13.31 -30.92 -11.76
N ILE A 425 -13.61 -29.65 -11.96
CA ILE A 425 -12.67 -28.65 -12.48
C ILE A 425 -12.62 -27.47 -11.53
N ARG A 426 -11.50 -26.76 -11.56
CA ARG A 426 -11.33 -25.47 -10.88
C ARG A 426 -10.50 -24.52 -11.72
N ASN A 427 -10.45 -23.26 -11.30
CA ASN A 427 -9.68 -22.22 -11.96
C ASN A 427 -10.02 -22.08 -13.46
N LEU A 428 -11.30 -22.25 -13.81
CA LEU A 428 -11.76 -22.04 -15.17
C LEU A 428 -11.55 -20.58 -15.55
N ARG A 429 -10.85 -20.35 -16.66
CA ARG A 429 -10.52 -19.04 -17.20
C ARG A 429 -10.71 -19.03 -18.69
N ALA A 430 -11.20 -17.91 -19.21
CA ALA A 430 -11.27 -17.67 -20.64
C ALA A 430 -10.65 -16.30 -20.93
N ASN A 431 -9.68 -16.26 -21.85
CA ASN A 431 -9.12 -15.00 -22.32
C ASN A 431 -10.18 -14.25 -23.13
N ASP A 432 -10.09 -12.92 -23.16
CA ASP A 432 -10.97 -12.12 -23.96
C ASP A 432 -10.83 -12.52 -25.44
N GLY A 433 -11.97 -12.73 -26.12
CA GLY A 433 -11.98 -13.21 -27.49
C GLY A 433 -11.56 -14.67 -27.70
N ALA A 434 -11.45 -15.47 -26.64
CA ALA A 434 -11.07 -16.89 -26.70
C ALA A 434 -11.97 -17.71 -27.62
N LEU A 435 -13.28 -17.41 -27.61
CA LEU A 435 -14.25 -18.00 -28.53
C LEU A 435 -14.96 -16.90 -29.30
N THR A 436 -15.18 -17.14 -30.58
CA THR A 436 -16.01 -16.29 -31.43
C THR A 436 -17.31 -17.02 -31.77
N THR A 437 -18.34 -16.26 -32.10
CA THR A 437 -19.64 -16.81 -32.52
C THR A 437 -19.45 -17.87 -33.62
N GLY A 438 -19.94 -19.07 -33.39
CA GLY A 438 -19.81 -20.18 -34.31
C GLY A 438 -18.59 -21.12 -34.10
N SER A 439 -17.70 -20.76 -33.14
CA SER A 439 -16.56 -21.60 -32.75
C SER A 439 -16.91 -22.42 -31.52
N ALA A 440 -17.62 -23.51 -31.70
CA ALA A 440 -17.98 -24.42 -30.61
C ALA A 440 -16.93 -25.53 -30.47
N TYR A 441 -16.46 -25.75 -29.25
CA TYR A 441 -15.57 -26.87 -28.90
C TYR A 441 -16.26 -27.76 -27.88
N SER A 442 -16.09 -29.08 -28.07
CA SER A 442 -16.49 -30.09 -27.10
C SER A 442 -15.26 -30.87 -26.66
N LEU A 443 -15.06 -30.95 -25.36
CA LEU A 443 -14.04 -31.80 -24.75
C LEU A 443 -14.74 -32.97 -24.07
N GLU A 444 -14.35 -34.20 -24.41
CA GLU A 444 -14.86 -35.42 -23.77
C GLU A 444 -13.70 -36.09 -23.01
N LEU A 445 -13.88 -36.29 -21.70
CA LEU A 445 -12.89 -36.89 -20.83
C LEU A 445 -13.40 -38.21 -20.29
N ALA A 446 -12.61 -39.26 -20.46
CA ALA A 446 -12.90 -40.59 -19.94
C ALA A 446 -12.21 -40.84 -18.59
N GLU A 447 -12.63 -41.90 -17.90
CA GLU A 447 -12.06 -42.28 -16.59
C GLU A 447 -10.55 -42.56 -16.62
N ASN A 448 -10.04 -43.08 -17.74
CA ASN A 448 -8.61 -43.39 -17.93
C ASN A 448 -7.77 -42.16 -18.31
N GLY A 449 -8.36 -40.97 -18.34
CA GLY A 449 -7.69 -39.74 -18.74
C GLY A 449 -7.66 -39.48 -20.24
N SER A 450 -8.27 -40.32 -21.07
CA SER A 450 -8.39 -40.09 -22.52
C SER A 450 -9.22 -38.85 -22.80
N LEU A 451 -8.69 -37.95 -23.62
CA LEU A 451 -9.33 -36.70 -24.00
C LEU A 451 -9.63 -36.68 -25.49
N THR A 452 -10.88 -36.40 -25.84
CA THR A 452 -11.31 -36.19 -27.23
C THR A 452 -11.76 -34.74 -27.40
N VAL A 453 -11.26 -34.09 -28.46
CA VAL A 453 -11.58 -32.70 -28.78
C VAL A 453 -12.39 -32.67 -30.09
N VAL A 454 -13.54 -32.01 -30.07
CA VAL A 454 -14.39 -31.85 -31.25
C VAL A 454 -14.72 -30.36 -31.44
N PRO A 455 -14.41 -29.75 -32.58
CA PRO A 455 -13.76 -30.35 -33.76
C PRO A 455 -12.28 -30.67 -33.47
N GLY A 456 -11.82 -31.76 -34.09
CA GLY A 456 -10.44 -32.21 -33.95
C GLY A 456 -9.45 -31.25 -34.59
N GLY A 457 -8.19 -31.29 -34.13
CA GLY A 457 -7.10 -30.48 -34.66
C GLY A 457 -6.83 -29.18 -33.92
N SER A 458 -7.67 -28.79 -32.94
CA SER A 458 -7.36 -27.66 -32.09
C SER A 458 -6.24 -28.02 -31.11
N PRO A 459 -5.17 -27.17 -30.99
CA PRO A 459 -4.07 -27.46 -30.07
C PRO A 459 -4.53 -27.44 -28.61
N VAL A 460 -4.18 -28.49 -27.88
CA VAL A 460 -4.37 -28.57 -26.43
C VAL A 460 -3.01 -28.55 -25.77
N THR A 461 -2.86 -27.74 -24.70
CA THR A 461 -1.69 -27.82 -23.85
C THR A 461 -2.05 -28.40 -22.49
N ARG A 462 -1.09 -29.10 -21.90
CA ARG A 462 -1.19 -29.64 -20.54
C ARG A 462 0.01 -29.12 -19.75
N ASN A 463 -0.28 -28.40 -18.70
CA ASN A 463 0.76 -27.80 -17.85
C ASN A 463 1.78 -26.93 -18.65
N GLY A 464 1.30 -26.24 -19.68
CA GLY A 464 2.11 -25.38 -20.54
C GLY A 464 2.80 -26.09 -21.71
N GLU A 465 2.73 -27.41 -21.80
CA GLU A 465 3.33 -28.22 -22.87
C GLU A 465 2.28 -28.80 -23.83
N ALA A 466 2.65 -29.03 -25.07
CA ALA A 466 1.75 -29.62 -26.07
C ALA A 466 1.25 -30.97 -25.60
N PHE A 467 -0.06 -31.16 -25.71
CA PHE A 467 -0.75 -32.42 -25.37
C PHE A 467 -1.19 -33.09 -26.64
N ASP A 468 -0.83 -34.40 -26.81
CA ASP A 468 -1.30 -35.20 -27.92
C ASP A 468 -2.51 -36.03 -27.46
N PRO A 469 -3.73 -35.75 -27.95
CA PRO A 469 -4.94 -36.49 -27.53
C PRO A 469 -4.91 -37.99 -27.86
N VAL A 470 -4.05 -38.39 -28.81
CA VAL A 470 -3.96 -39.81 -29.22
C VAL A 470 -3.10 -40.61 -28.24
N THR A 471 -2.01 -40.05 -27.76
CA THR A 471 -0.99 -40.77 -26.95
C THR A 471 -0.96 -40.38 -25.49
N ASP A 472 -1.35 -39.15 -25.17
CA ASP A 472 -1.29 -38.63 -23.81
C ASP A 472 -2.60 -38.82 -23.06
N THR A 473 -2.51 -38.88 -21.73
CA THR A 473 -3.68 -38.98 -20.86
C THR A 473 -3.64 -37.87 -19.79
N VAL A 474 -4.84 -37.41 -19.40
CA VAL A 474 -5.02 -36.40 -18.34
C VAL A 474 -5.04 -37.11 -16.99
N VAL A 475 -4.35 -36.55 -16.01
CA VAL A 475 -4.41 -36.98 -14.61
C VAL A 475 -4.96 -35.86 -13.74
N ALA A 476 -5.48 -36.19 -12.57
CA ALA A 476 -5.97 -35.20 -11.63
C ALA A 476 -4.81 -34.25 -11.23
N GLY A 477 -5.07 -32.94 -11.25
CA GLY A 477 -4.08 -31.90 -11.03
C GLY A 477 -3.55 -31.24 -12.30
N ASP A 478 -3.83 -31.80 -13.48
CA ASP A 478 -3.40 -31.20 -14.74
C ASP A 478 -4.20 -29.94 -15.08
N THR A 479 -3.51 -28.96 -15.61
CA THR A 479 -4.10 -27.74 -16.19
C THR A 479 -4.12 -27.88 -17.71
N LEU A 480 -5.34 -27.86 -18.26
CA LEU A 480 -5.56 -27.96 -19.71
C LEU A 480 -5.87 -26.57 -20.26
N GLU A 481 -5.36 -26.26 -21.44
CA GLU A 481 -5.68 -25.05 -22.19
C GLU A 481 -5.99 -25.39 -23.63
N ILE A 482 -7.11 -24.86 -24.11
CA ILE A 482 -7.53 -24.94 -25.51
C ILE A 482 -8.10 -23.59 -25.93
N ASP A 483 -7.55 -23.02 -27.01
CA ASP A 483 -8.04 -21.79 -27.63
C ASP A 483 -8.29 -20.62 -26.63
N GLY A 484 -7.38 -20.44 -25.69
CA GLY A 484 -7.46 -19.39 -24.66
C GLY A 484 -8.37 -19.71 -23.47
N ILE A 485 -8.97 -20.90 -23.43
CA ILE A 485 -9.74 -21.39 -22.28
C ILE A 485 -8.84 -22.34 -21.47
N ALA A 486 -8.66 -22.05 -20.19
CA ALA A 486 -7.82 -22.84 -19.29
C ALA A 486 -8.61 -23.30 -18.07
N PHE A 487 -8.38 -24.51 -17.62
CA PHE A 487 -8.97 -25.06 -16.39
C PHE A 487 -8.11 -26.19 -15.85
N GLU A 488 -8.21 -26.41 -14.54
CA GLU A 488 -7.56 -27.54 -13.87
C GLU A 488 -8.56 -28.65 -13.63
N VAL A 489 -8.20 -29.89 -14.01
CA VAL A 489 -9.00 -31.09 -13.73
C VAL A 489 -8.61 -31.58 -12.34
N THR A 490 -9.51 -31.52 -11.38
CA THR A 490 -9.24 -31.96 -9.99
C THR A 490 -9.71 -33.39 -9.73
N ALA A 491 -10.66 -33.90 -10.53
CA ALA A 491 -11.11 -35.28 -10.47
C ALA A 491 -11.55 -35.76 -11.84
N LEU A 492 -11.18 -36.98 -12.18
CA LEU A 492 -11.62 -37.68 -13.40
C LEU A 492 -13.02 -38.29 -13.19
N PRO A 493 -13.76 -38.61 -14.29
CA PRO A 493 -15.02 -39.33 -14.19
C PRO A 493 -14.87 -40.68 -13.50
N ASN A 494 -15.97 -41.16 -12.94
CA ASN A 494 -16.02 -42.48 -12.33
C ASN A 494 -15.85 -43.59 -13.37
N ALA A 495 -15.54 -44.80 -12.90
CA ALA A 495 -15.32 -45.95 -13.74
C ALA A 495 -16.51 -46.23 -14.69
N GLY A 496 -16.23 -46.33 -15.99
CA GLY A 496 -17.22 -46.57 -17.04
C GLY A 496 -17.99 -45.32 -17.47
N GLU A 497 -17.70 -44.16 -16.90
CA GLU A 497 -18.38 -42.92 -17.22
C GLU A 497 -17.46 -41.97 -18.02
N THR A 498 -18.09 -41.06 -18.77
CA THR A 498 -17.41 -39.95 -19.46
C THR A 498 -18.03 -38.64 -19.04
N ALA A 499 -17.23 -37.60 -19.04
CA ALA A 499 -17.69 -36.22 -18.81
C ALA A 499 -17.38 -35.38 -20.04
N SER A 500 -18.22 -34.39 -20.31
CA SER A 500 -18.02 -33.47 -21.41
C SER A 500 -18.11 -32.02 -20.99
N LEU A 501 -17.32 -31.18 -21.66
CA LEU A 501 -17.38 -29.70 -21.58
C LEU A 501 -17.58 -29.18 -22.99
N GLU A 502 -18.62 -28.37 -23.18
CA GLU A 502 -18.87 -27.66 -24.43
C GLU A 502 -18.72 -26.18 -24.23
N PHE A 503 -17.95 -25.53 -25.11
CA PHE A 503 -17.69 -24.09 -25.07
C PHE A 503 -18.30 -23.43 -26.32
N GLY A 504 -18.75 -22.17 -26.15
CA GLY A 504 -19.29 -21.39 -27.28
C GLY A 504 -20.64 -21.84 -27.79
N VAL A 505 -21.32 -22.70 -27.08
CA VAL A 505 -22.66 -23.18 -27.47
C VAL A 505 -23.66 -22.08 -27.11
N ALA A 506 -24.39 -21.57 -28.11
CA ALA A 506 -25.52 -20.72 -27.84
C ALA A 506 -26.48 -21.46 -26.91
N SER A 507 -26.65 -21.00 -25.71
CA SER A 507 -27.66 -21.53 -24.82
C SER A 507 -29.04 -21.25 -25.37
N SER A 508 -30.05 -21.88 -24.81
CA SER A 508 -31.44 -21.90 -25.26
C SER A 508 -32.16 -20.56 -25.32
N GLY A 509 -31.51 -19.47 -25.79
CA GLY A 509 -32.09 -18.14 -26.06
C GLY A 509 -31.81 -17.08 -25.01
N THR A 510 -32.50 -15.97 -25.13
CA THR A 510 -32.31 -14.74 -24.33
C THR A 510 -32.72 -14.88 -22.86
N GLY A 511 -33.36 -15.96 -22.50
CA GLY A 511 -33.76 -16.25 -21.13
C GLY A 511 -32.72 -16.95 -20.27
N ASP A 512 -31.54 -17.24 -20.81
CA ASP A 512 -30.45 -17.86 -20.03
C ASP A 512 -29.84 -16.83 -19.05
N ASN A 513 -29.92 -17.16 -17.77
CA ASN A 513 -29.44 -16.33 -16.68
C ASN A 513 -28.29 -16.98 -15.88
N ARG A 514 -27.73 -18.10 -16.36
CA ARG A 514 -26.76 -18.89 -15.58
C ARG A 514 -25.52 -18.13 -15.23
N ASN A 515 -25.01 -17.27 -16.14
CA ASN A 515 -23.84 -16.46 -15.84
C ASN A 515 -24.20 -15.29 -14.92
N ALA A 516 -25.38 -14.70 -15.05
CA ALA A 516 -25.86 -13.69 -14.13
C ALA A 516 -25.93 -14.22 -12.69
N LEU A 517 -26.43 -15.44 -12.50
CA LEU A 517 -26.45 -16.11 -11.19
C LEU A 517 -25.02 -16.38 -10.68
N ALA A 518 -24.11 -16.80 -11.55
CA ALA A 518 -22.71 -17.04 -11.18
C ALA A 518 -22.00 -15.74 -10.78
N MET A 519 -22.26 -14.65 -11.49
CA MET A 519 -21.74 -13.33 -11.13
C MET A 519 -22.31 -12.82 -9.80
N GLN A 520 -23.60 -13.05 -9.55
CA GLN A 520 -24.24 -12.71 -8.26
C GLN A 520 -23.62 -13.48 -7.09
N ASN A 521 -23.29 -14.76 -7.30
CA ASN A 521 -22.66 -15.60 -6.28
C ASN A 521 -21.25 -15.12 -5.88
N LEU A 522 -20.62 -14.27 -6.66
CA LEU A 522 -19.33 -13.66 -6.30
C LEU A 522 -19.43 -12.76 -5.05
N GLN A 523 -20.64 -12.30 -4.70
CA GLN A 523 -20.85 -11.52 -3.48
C GLN A 523 -20.32 -12.22 -2.23
N ASP A 524 -20.56 -13.53 -2.13
CA ASP A 524 -20.19 -14.36 -0.98
C ASP A 524 -18.92 -15.16 -1.21
N ALA A 525 -18.31 -15.07 -2.39
CA ALA A 525 -17.09 -15.78 -2.72
C ALA A 525 -15.87 -15.17 -2.02
N SER A 526 -14.89 -16.00 -1.69
CA SER A 526 -13.63 -15.60 -1.05
C SER A 526 -12.67 -14.98 -2.08
N LEU A 527 -13.03 -13.82 -2.64
CA LEU A 527 -12.28 -13.15 -3.69
C LEU A 527 -11.02 -12.44 -3.18
N VAL A 528 -11.01 -12.01 -1.91
CA VAL A 528 -9.91 -11.23 -1.36
C VAL A 528 -8.90 -12.16 -0.71
N ALA A 529 -7.71 -12.23 -1.27
CA ALA A 529 -6.62 -13.11 -0.83
C ALA A 529 -6.99 -14.60 -0.73
N GLY A 530 -8.05 -15.02 -1.42
CA GLY A 530 -8.59 -16.39 -1.33
C GLY A 530 -9.20 -16.74 0.03
N ARG A 531 -9.45 -15.75 0.90
CA ARG A 531 -9.85 -15.96 2.32
C ARG A 531 -11.11 -15.24 2.73
N ALA A 532 -11.37 -14.06 2.19
CA ALA A 532 -12.47 -13.21 2.63
C ALA A 532 -13.35 -12.80 1.45
N SER A 533 -14.65 -12.62 1.72
CA SER A 533 -15.54 -11.96 0.78
C SER A 533 -15.23 -10.46 0.72
N LEU A 534 -15.74 -9.78 -0.31
CA LEU A 534 -15.58 -8.32 -0.45
C LEU A 534 -16.10 -7.57 0.77
N SER A 535 -17.28 -7.97 1.26
CA SER A 535 -17.91 -7.38 2.44
C SER A 535 -17.09 -7.61 3.72
N GLN A 536 -16.59 -8.82 3.92
CA GLN A 536 -15.74 -9.15 5.07
C GLN A 536 -14.42 -8.38 5.05
N ALA A 537 -13.78 -8.25 3.88
CA ALA A 537 -12.54 -7.51 3.73
C ALA A 537 -12.74 -6.01 4.05
N TYR A 538 -13.83 -5.42 3.55
CA TYR A 538 -14.15 -4.02 3.83
C TYR A 538 -14.45 -3.81 5.32
N ALA A 539 -15.26 -4.67 5.94
CA ALA A 539 -15.56 -4.61 7.36
C ALA A 539 -14.30 -4.75 8.23
N GLY A 540 -13.39 -5.64 7.85
CA GLY A 540 -12.10 -5.81 8.52
C GLY A 540 -11.26 -4.54 8.48
N MET A 541 -11.22 -3.87 7.34
CA MET A 541 -10.50 -2.61 7.17
C MET A 541 -11.10 -1.49 8.04
N VAL A 542 -12.42 -1.34 8.05
CA VAL A 542 -13.13 -0.36 8.90
C VAL A 542 -12.82 -0.62 10.38
N SER A 543 -12.88 -1.88 10.79
CA SER A 543 -12.59 -2.30 12.18
C SER A 543 -11.14 -2.00 12.56
N ASP A 544 -10.18 -2.29 11.69
CA ASP A 544 -8.75 -2.05 11.95
C ASP A 544 -8.47 -0.55 12.15
N VAL A 545 -9.02 0.30 11.30
CA VAL A 545 -8.86 1.77 11.41
C VAL A 545 -9.53 2.28 12.68
N GLY A 546 -10.73 1.83 12.97
CA GLY A 546 -11.48 2.22 14.17
C GLY A 546 -10.74 1.82 15.46
N ASN A 547 -10.22 0.60 15.53
CA ASN A 547 -9.44 0.12 16.67
C ASN A 547 -8.16 0.92 16.85
N ARG A 548 -7.44 1.22 15.76
CA ARG A 548 -6.22 2.03 15.81
C ARG A 548 -6.51 3.45 16.24
N THR A 549 -7.60 4.05 15.78
CA THR A 549 -8.07 5.37 16.21
C THR A 549 -8.29 5.39 17.72
N ASN A 550 -8.96 4.40 18.27
CA ASN A 550 -9.22 4.29 19.71
C ASN A 550 -7.94 4.10 20.52
N ILE A 551 -7.01 3.27 20.06
CA ILE A 551 -5.71 3.04 20.71
C ILE A 551 -4.91 4.35 20.77
N VAL A 552 -4.87 5.12 19.69
CA VAL A 552 -4.16 6.41 19.65
C VAL A 552 -4.80 7.41 20.61
N LYS A 553 -6.12 7.50 20.66
CA LYS A 553 -6.84 8.38 21.61
C LYS A 553 -6.53 8.01 23.06
N VAL A 554 -6.57 6.74 23.41
CA VAL A 554 -6.26 6.27 24.77
C VAL A 554 -4.82 6.61 25.15
N ASN A 555 -3.87 6.39 24.24
CA ASN A 555 -2.47 6.70 24.47
C ASN A 555 -2.22 8.21 24.61
N LEU A 556 -2.93 9.04 23.81
CA LEU A 556 -2.83 10.50 23.89
C LEU A 556 -3.38 11.01 25.23
N ASP A 557 -4.56 10.55 25.64
CA ASP A 557 -5.18 10.93 26.93
C ASP A 557 -4.28 10.54 28.11
N ALA A 558 -3.67 9.36 28.07
CA ALA A 558 -2.74 8.90 29.10
C ALA A 558 -1.47 9.77 29.20
N ARG A 559 -1.03 10.37 28.08
CA ARG A 559 0.19 11.21 28.04
C ARG A 559 -0.09 12.68 28.32
N GLN A 560 -1.33 13.13 28.17
CA GLN A 560 -1.76 14.49 28.53
C GLN A 560 -2.17 14.62 30.02
N GLY A 561 -2.48 13.53 30.66
CA GLY A 561 -2.69 13.44 32.11
C GLY A 561 -1.35 13.34 32.81
#